data_db282b38fc90ab52002c60c5aec2f46d
#
_entry.id   db282b38fc90ab52002c60c5aec2f46d
#
_cell.length_a   1.000
_cell.length_b   1.000
_cell.length_c   1.000
_cell.angle_alpha   90.00
_cell.angle_beta   90.00
_cell.angle_gamma   90.00
#
_symmetry.space_group_name_H-M   'P 1'
#
loop_
_entity.id
_entity.type
_entity.pdbx_description
1 polymer ?
#
loop_
_entity_poly.entity_id
_entity_poly.type
_entity_poly.pdbx_seq_one_letter_code
_entity_poly.pdbx_strand_id
1 'polypeptide(L)'
;MKLWERVVEARLRKVVEICEQQYGFMPRKSTTDAIFALRILMEKYRDGQKELHCVFVDLEKAYDRVPREELWYCMRKSGVAEKYVRVVQEMYERSRTVVRCAVGQTEEFKVEVGLHQESALSPFLFAMVMDQLLEEVRQESPWTMMFADDIVICSESREQVEENLER
;
A
#
# COMPACT_ATOMS: atom_id res chain seq x y z
N MET A 1 -7.34 -22.07 0.87
CA MET A 1 -7.58 -20.65 0.69
C MET A 1 -6.54 -19.96 -0.19
N LYS A 2 -5.24 -20.09 0.05
CA LYS A 2 -4.18 -19.38 -0.75
C LYS A 2 -4.27 -19.55 -2.28
N LEU A 3 -4.74 -20.69 -2.80
CA LEU A 3 -4.90 -20.89 -4.25
C LEU A 3 -6.05 -20.02 -4.82
N TRP A 4 -7.15 -19.94 -4.10
CA TRP A 4 -8.29 -19.11 -4.48
C TRP A 4 -7.95 -17.61 -4.45
N GLU A 5 -7.26 -17.19 -3.41
CA GLU A 5 -6.75 -15.79 -3.28
C GLU A 5 -5.88 -15.40 -4.47
N ARG A 6 -4.96 -16.26 -4.91
CA ARG A 6 -4.13 -16.04 -6.11
C ARG A 6 -4.96 -15.90 -7.38
N VAL A 7 -6.04 -16.67 -7.52
CA VAL A 7 -6.94 -16.56 -8.68
C VAL A 7 -7.67 -15.22 -8.67
N VAL A 8 -8.15 -14.79 -7.50
CA VAL A 8 -8.81 -13.48 -7.34
C VAL A 8 -7.81 -12.37 -7.62
N GLU A 9 -6.62 -12.39 -6.99
CA GLU A 9 -5.55 -11.42 -7.22
C GLU A 9 -5.19 -11.29 -8.71
N ALA A 10 -4.95 -12.41 -9.39
CA ALA A 10 -4.60 -12.41 -10.81
C ALA A 10 -5.69 -11.82 -11.70
N ARG A 11 -6.96 -11.87 -11.28
CA ARG A 11 -8.07 -11.23 -11.99
C ARG A 11 -8.16 -9.74 -11.68
N LEU A 12 -7.97 -9.35 -10.42
CA LEU A 12 -7.96 -7.94 -10.01
C LEU A 12 -6.81 -7.18 -10.69
N ARG A 13 -5.61 -7.75 -10.76
CA ARG A 13 -4.45 -7.16 -11.46
C ARG A 13 -4.65 -6.94 -12.97
N LYS A 14 -5.67 -7.53 -13.58
CA LYS A 14 -6.02 -7.26 -14.99
C LYS A 14 -6.91 -6.05 -15.18
N VAL A 15 -7.53 -5.58 -14.12
CA VAL A 15 -8.53 -4.50 -14.15
C VAL A 15 -8.01 -3.25 -13.45
N VAL A 16 -7.26 -3.45 -12.36
CA VAL A 16 -6.74 -2.36 -11.53
C VAL A 16 -5.31 -2.05 -11.92
N GLU A 17 -5.08 -0.81 -12.28
CA GLU A 17 -3.75 -0.25 -12.46
C GLU A 17 -3.33 0.46 -11.18
N ILE A 18 -2.16 0.12 -10.67
CA ILE A 18 -1.50 0.79 -9.56
C ILE A 18 -0.45 1.72 -10.14
N CYS A 19 -0.30 2.90 -9.58
CA CYS A 19 0.63 3.90 -10.07
C CYS A 19 2.08 3.39 -10.14
N GLU A 20 2.87 4.01 -11.01
CA GLU A 20 4.26 3.63 -11.21
C GLU A 20 5.15 3.95 -10.00
N GLN A 21 4.73 4.86 -9.13
CA GLN A 21 5.45 5.24 -7.91
C GLN A 21 5.40 4.18 -6.80
N GLN A 22 4.46 3.21 -6.87
CA GLN A 22 4.43 2.08 -5.95
C GLN A 22 5.41 0.99 -6.38
N TYR A 23 6.42 0.74 -5.53
CA TYR A 23 7.41 -0.31 -5.72
C TYR A 23 7.10 -1.56 -4.91
N GLY A 24 6.44 -1.41 -3.76
CA GLY A 24 6.07 -2.53 -2.89
C GLY A 24 4.95 -3.39 -3.48
N PHE A 25 5.08 -4.71 -3.35
CA PHE A 25 4.09 -5.71 -3.80
C PHE A 25 3.78 -5.69 -5.31
N MET A 26 4.60 -5.01 -6.11
CA MET A 26 4.41 -4.89 -7.55
C MET A 26 5.29 -5.88 -8.32
N PRO A 27 4.76 -6.51 -9.38
CA PRO A 27 5.55 -7.38 -10.23
C PRO A 27 6.70 -6.61 -10.88
N ARG A 28 7.88 -7.22 -10.94
CA ARG A 28 9.08 -6.67 -11.58
C ARG A 28 9.63 -5.39 -10.92
N LYS A 29 9.19 -5.06 -9.72
CA LYS A 29 9.75 -3.99 -8.91
C LYS A 29 10.30 -4.55 -7.61
N SER A 30 11.38 -4.00 -7.13
CA SER A 30 12.08 -4.42 -5.92
C SER A 30 12.45 -3.23 -5.05
N THR A 31 12.83 -3.50 -3.81
CA THR A 31 13.40 -2.49 -2.91
C THR A 31 14.65 -1.85 -3.52
N THR A 32 15.46 -2.63 -4.23
CA THR A 32 16.67 -2.13 -4.92
C THR A 32 16.31 -1.09 -5.97
N ASP A 33 15.22 -1.28 -6.72
CA ASP A 33 14.77 -0.31 -7.74
C ASP A 33 14.33 1.01 -7.11
N ALA A 34 13.60 0.95 -5.99
CA ALA A 34 13.20 2.15 -5.24
C ALA A 34 14.42 2.91 -4.70
N ILE A 35 15.35 2.20 -4.05
CA ILE A 35 16.61 2.80 -3.55
C ILE A 35 17.42 3.40 -4.70
N PHE A 36 17.50 2.71 -5.83
CA PHE A 36 18.25 3.17 -6.99
C PHE A 36 17.65 4.44 -7.59
N ALA A 37 16.31 4.50 -7.72
CA ALA A 37 15.60 5.69 -8.21
C ALA A 37 15.88 6.92 -7.32
N LEU A 38 15.77 6.74 -6.00
CA LEU A 38 16.06 7.80 -5.03
C LEU A 38 17.53 8.23 -5.09
N ARG A 39 18.46 7.28 -5.20
CA ARG A 39 19.88 7.56 -5.30
C ARG A 39 20.21 8.37 -6.54
N ILE A 40 19.66 8.00 -7.71
CA ILE A 40 19.85 8.76 -8.95
C ILE A 40 19.34 10.19 -8.79
N LEU A 41 18.19 10.37 -8.17
CA LEU A 41 17.64 11.71 -7.88
C LEU A 41 18.63 12.53 -7.04
N MET A 42 19.08 11.96 -5.92
CA MET A 42 20.04 12.63 -5.02
C MET A 42 21.36 12.96 -5.70
N GLU A 43 21.92 12.05 -6.51
CA GLU A 43 23.15 12.27 -7.27
C GLU A 43 22.98 13.41 -8.29
N LYS A 44 21.87 13.43 -9.02
CA LYS A 44 21.53 14.50 -9.99
C LYS A 44 21.49 15.88 -9.35
N TYR A 45 20.89 15.99 -8.16
CA TYR A 45 20.80 17.26 -7.45
C TYR A 45 22.14 17.68 -6.87
N ARG A 46 22.92 16.75 -6.30
CA ARG A 46 24.28 16.99 -5.83
C ARG A 46 25.19 17.48 -6.95
N ASP A 47 25.18 16.84 -8.10
CA ASP A 47 26.02 17.19 -9.23
C ASP A 47 25.61 18.56 -9.83
N GLY A 48 24.31 18.87 -9.78
CA GLY A 48 23.77 20.18 -10.14
C GLY A 48 23.98 21.28 -9.09
N GLN A 49 24.57 20.95 -7.93
CA GLN A 49 24.71 21.86 -6.78
C GLN A 49 23.38 22.51 -6.36
N LYS A 50 22.30 21.72 -6.44
CA LYS A 50 20.95 22.14 -6.04
C LYS A 50 20.54 21.44 -4.75
N GLU A 51 19.72 22.12 -3.98
CA GLU A 51 19.11 21.54 -2.77
C GLU A 51 18.01 20.55 -3.16
N LEU A 52 17.94 19.47 -2.41
CA LEU A 52 16.88 18.46 -2.47
C LEU A 52 16.42 18.15 -1.05
N HIS A 53 15.16 18.39 -0.79
CA HIS A 53 14.52 18.08 0.48
C HIS A 53 13.75 16.76 0.33
N CYS A 54 14.00 15.83 1.24
CA CYS A 54 13.32 14.52 1.25
C CYS A 54 12.75 14.25 2.64
N VAL A 55 11.51 13.80 2.70
CA VAL A 55 10.87 13.32 3.91
C VAL A 55 10.52 11.84 3.73
N PHE A 56 10.83 11.07 4.76
CA PHE A 56 10.49 9.65 4.86
C PHE A 56 9.35 9.51 5.86
N VAL A 57 8.26 8.90 5.41
CA VAL A 57 7.08 8.64 6.23
C VAL A 57 6.93 7.13 6.36
N ASP A 58 6.88 6.65 7.60
CA ASP A 58 6.60 5.26 7.97
C ASP A 58 5.23 5.21 8.67
N LEU A 59 4.30 4.46 8.12
CA LEU A 59 2.95 4.36 8.67
C LEU A 59 2.87 3.23 9.70
N GLU A 60 2.73 3.59 10.97
CA GLU A 60 2.68 2.63 12.08
C GLU A 60 1.56 1.60 11.92
N LYS A 61 1.94 0.33 11.69
CA LYS A 61 1.01 -0.80 11.54
C LYS A 61 -0.07 -0.58 10.46
N ALA A 62 0.27 0.11 9.38
CA ALA A 62 -0.68 0.48 8.33
C ALA A 62 -1.50 -0.73 7.86
N TYR A 63 -0.85 -1.87 7.63
CA TYR A 63 -1.46 -3.12 7.19
C TYR A 63 -2.55 -3.64 8.15
N ASP A 64 -2.33 -3.51 9.45
CA ASP A 64 -3.27 -3.96 10.49
C ASP A 64 -4.35 -2.92 10.80
N ARG A 65 -4.22 -1.69 10.31
CA ARG A 65 -5.11 -0.56 10.61
C ARG A 65 -6.03 -0.16 9.45
N VAL A 66 -5.92 -0.77 8.28
CA VAL A 66 -6.81 -0.46 7.15
C VAL A 66 -8.28 -0.68 7.54
N PRO A 67 -9.13 0.35 7.56
CA PRO A 67 -10.56 0.17 7.76
C PRO A 67 -11.13 -0.62 6.57
N ARG A 68 -11.94 -1.64 6.84
CA ARG A 68 -12.47 -2.49 5.77
C ARG A 68 -13.42 -1.75 4.84
N GLU A 69 -14.18 -0.81 5.35
CA GLU A 69 -15.05 0.02 4.52
C GLU A 69 -14.27 0.85 3.51
N GLU A 70 -13.10 1.40 3.91
CA GLU A 70 -12.19 2.10 3.01
C GLU A 70 -11.62 1.15 1.96
N LEU A 71 -11.29 -0.08 2.33
CA LEU A 71 -10.85 -1.08 1.36
C LEU A 71 -11.93 -1.34 0.30
N TRP A 72 -13.22 -1.49 0.72
CA TRP A 72 -14.32 -1.69 -0.22
C TRP A 72 -14.55 -0.47 -1.11
N TYR A 73 -14.41 0.72 -0.55
CA TYR A 73 -14.46 1.97 -1.29
C TYR A 73 -13.34 2.05 -2.33
N CYS A 74 -12.09 1.82 -1.93
CA CYS A 74 -10.93 1.83 -2.82
C CYS A 74 -11.06 0.81 -3.97
N MET A 75 -11.54 -0.40 -3.68
CA MET A 75 -11.81 -1.41 -4.71
C MET A 75 -12.80 -0.90 -5.77
N ARG A 76 -13.91 -0.28 -5.33
CA ARG A 76 -14.91 0.27 -6.26
C ARG A 76 -14.36 1.46 -7.05
N LYS A 77 -13.65 2.36 -6.39
CA LYS A 77 -13.01 3.53 -7.01
C LYS A 77 -11.98 3.12 -8.08
N SER A 78 -11.26 2.02 -7.84
CA SER A 78 -10.31 1.42 -8.80
C SER A 78 -11.00 0.60 -9.91
N GLY A 79 -12.33 0.65 -10.05
CA GLY A 79 -13.07 0.00 -11.13
C GLY A 79 -13.29 -1.51 -10.95
N VAL A 80 -13.08 -2.05 -9.75
CA VAL A 80 -13.35 -3.47 -9.47
C VAL A 80 -14.85 -3.75 -9.53
N ALA A 81 -15.24 -4.73 -10.35
CA ALA A 81 -16.65 -5.13 -10.46
C ALA A 81 -17.18 -5.65 -9.12
N GLU A 82 -18.42 -5.26 -8.76
CA GLU A 82 -19.06 -5.53 -7.46
C GLU A 82 -19.04 -7.02 -7.06
N LYS A 83 -19.09 -7.92 -8.02
CA LYS A 83 -18.97 -9.37 -7.77
C LYS A 83 -17.65 -9.75 -7.08
N TYR A 84 -16.54 -9.07 -7.40
CA TYR A 84 -15.25 -9.32 -6.76
C TYR A 84 -15.15 -8.63 -5.40
N VAL A 85 -15.75 -7.45 -5.27
CA VAL A 85 -15.85 -6.76 -3.97
C VAL A 85 -16.56 -7.67 -2.97
N ARG A 86 -17.72 -8.24 -3.35
CA ARG A 86 -18.48 -9.17 -2.52
C ARG A 86 -17.72 -10.45 -2.18
N VAL A 87 -16.98 -11.02 -3.14
CA VAL A 87 -16.14 -12.20 -2.88
C VAL A 87 -15.09 -11.89 -1.81
N VAL A 88 -14.44 -10.73 -1.91
CA VAL A 88 -13.43 -10.32 -0.90
C VAL A 88 -14.11 -10.04 0.43
N GLN A 89 -15.25 -9.35 0.47
CA GLN A 89 -16.04 -9.12 1.69
C GLN A 89 -16.37 -10.44 2.41
N GLU A 90 -16.90 -11.43 1.69
CA GLU A 90 -17.22 -12.75 2.27
C GLU A 90 -16.00 -13.47 2.84
N MET A 91 -14.81 -13.31 2.23
CA MET A 91 -13.56 -13.87 2.76
C MET A 91 -13.20 -13.26 4.11
N TYR A 92 -13.45 -11.95 4.28
CA TYR A 92 -13.18 -11.22 5.51
C TYR A 92 -14.25 -11.44 6.60
N GLU A 93 -15.53 -11.48 6.24
CA GLU A 93 -16.64 -11.66 7.20
C GLU A 93 -16.60 -13.02 7.90
N ARG A 94 -16.14 -14.07 7.20
CA ARG A 94 -16.04 -15.43 7.75
C ARG A 94 -14.75 -15.66 8.55
N SER A 95 -13.89 -14.67 8.62
CA SER A 95 -12.61 -14.79 9.32
C SER A 95 -12.80 -14.78 10.83
N ARG A 96 -12.22 -15.76 11.51
CA ARG A 96 -12.16 -15.89 12.96
C ARG A 96 -10.72 -16.02 13.41
N THR A 97 -10.40 -15.46 14.53
CA THR A 97 -9.04 -15.46 15.09
C THR A 97 -9.07 -16.03 16.50
N VAL A 98 -8.03 -16.77 16.84
CA VAL A 98 -7.73 -17.25 18.20
C VAL A 98 -6.30 -16.87 18.53
N VAL A 99 -6.07 -16.41 19.75
CA VAL A 99 -4.71 -16.18 20.27
C VAL A 99 -4.29 -17.40 21.06
N ARG A 100 -3.14 -17.96 20.71
CA ARG A 100 -2.50 -19.09 21.43
C ARG A 100 -1.30 -18.56 22.20
N CYS A 101 -1.22 -18.92 23.46
CA CYS A 101 -0.09 -18.64 24.33
C CYS A 101 0.27 -19.87 25.17
N ALA A 102 1.36 -19.79 25.92
CA ALA A 102 1.87 -20.91 26.73
C ALA A 102 0.86 -21.41 27.78
N VAL A 103 -0.05 -20.56 28.23
CA VAL A 103 -1.04 -20.88 29.28
C VAL A 103 -2.40 -21.31 28.71
N GLY A 104 -2.60 -21.28 27.39
CA GLY A 104 -3.86 -21.70 26.78
C GLY A 104 -4.20 -20.98 25.48
N GLN A 105 -5.47 -21.03 25.13
CA GLN A 105 -6.03 -20.44 23.90
C GLN A 105 -7.28 -19.65 24.24
N THR A 106 -7.47 -18.50 23.58
CA THR A 106 -8.70 -17.71 23.73
C THR A 106 -9.88 -18.37 23.02
N GLU A 107 -11.09 -17.92 23.32
CA GLU A 107 -12.23 -18.17 22.45
C GLU A 107 -12.03 -17.50 21.09
N GLU A 108 -12.77 -17.97 20.08
CA GLU A 108 -12.76 -17.35 18.75
C GLU A 108 -13.41 -15.96 18.79
N PHE A 109 -12.75 -14.99 18.16
CA PHE A 109 -13.28 -13.64 18.00
C PHE A 109 -13.11 -13.13 16.58
N LYS A 110 -13.91 -12.13 16.20
CA LYS A 110 -13.78 -11.44 14.91
C LYS A 110 -12.72 -10.34 15.02
N VAL A 111 -11.97 -10.18 13.94
CA VAL A 111 -11.12 -9.01 13.71
C VAL A 111 -11.80 -8.18 12.63
N GLU A 112 -12.18 -6.94 12.95
CA GLU A 112 -13.01 -6.09 12.09
C GLU A 112 -12.21 -5.01 11.34
N VAL A 113 -10.91 -4.93 11.58
CA VAL A 113 -9.99 -3.96 10.97
C VAL A 113 -8.75 -4.68 10.46
N GLY A 114 -8.07 -4.07 9.51
CA GLY A 114 -6.84 -4.58 8.94
C GLY A 114 -7.01 -5.66 7.89
N LEU A 115 -5.92 -5.93 7.20
CA LEU A 115 -5.82 -6.95 6.16
C LEU A 115 -5.37 -8.29 6.74
N HIS A 116 -5.77 -9.39 6.11
CA HIS A 116 -5.33 -10.72 6.52
C HIS A 116 -3.84 -10.90 6.32
N GLN A 117 -3.12 -11.16 7.40
CA GLN A 117 -1.73 -11.53 7.34
C GLN A 117 -1.54 -12.88 6.64
N GLU A 118 -0.39 -13.09 5.98
CA GLU A 118 -0.09 -14.28 5.18
C GLU A 118 -1.06 -14.59 4.01
N SER A 119 -2.01 -13.72 3.71
CA SER A 119 -2.88 -13.82 2.54
C SER A 119 -2.09 -13.53 1.26
N ALA A 120 -2.35 -14.27 0.19
CA ALA A 120 -1.77 -14.00 -1.11
C ALA A 120 -2.37 -12.76 -1.78
N LEU A 121 -3.59 -12.38 -1.41
CA LEU A 121 -4.34 -11.26 -1.97
C LEU A 121 -4.07 -9.94 -1.24
N SER A 122 -3.87 -9.98 0.09
CA SER A 122 -3.76 -8.78 0.93
C SER A 122 -2.66 -7.80 0.52
N PRO A 123 -1.46 -8.23 0.06
CA PRO A 123 -0.45 -7.29 -0.42
C PRO A 123 -0.91 -6.42 -1.58
N PHE A 124 -1.69 -6.98 -2.50
CA PHE A 124 -2.25 -6.23 -3.63
C PHE A 124 -3.39 -5.30 -3.20
N LEU A 125 -4.24 -5.75 -2.29
CA LEU A 125 -5.30 -4.90 -1.71
C LEU A 125 -4.70 -3.72 -0.96
N PHE A 126 -3.60 -3.94 -0.22
CA PHE A 126 -2.88 -2.87 0.46
C PHE A 126 -2.31 -1.84 -0.52
N ALA A 127 -1.63 -2.32 -1.59
CA ALA A 127 -1.11 -1.43 -2.62
C ALA A 127 -2.22 -0.58 -3.27
N MET A 128 -3.41 -1.14 -3.46
CA MET A 128 -4.58 -0.43 -3.97
C MET A 128 -5.08 0.66 -3.01
N VAL A 129 -5.13 0.37 -1.71
CA VAL A 129 -5.51 1.36 -0.68
C VAL A 129 -4.50 2.50 -0.63
N MET A 130 -3.20 2.18 -0.62
CA MET A 130 -2.13 3.18 -0.60
C MET A 130 -2.14 4.05 -1.86
N ASP A 131 -2.41 3.47 -3.02
CA ASP A 131 -2.53 4.20 -4.29
C ASP A 131 -3.66 5.23 -4.25
N GLN A 132 -4.81 4.86 -3.70
CA GLN A 132 -5.96 5.75 -3.55
C GLN A 132 -5.76 6.81 -2.46
N LEU A 133 -5.14 6.43 -1.33
CA LEU A 133 -4.85 7.35 -0.22
C LEU A 133 -3.94 8.51 -0.67
N LEU A 134 -2.95 8.19 -1.50
CA LEU A 134 -1.95 9.16 -1.93
C LEU A 134 -2.26 9.83 -3.28
N GLU A 135 -3.43 9.57 -3.87
CA GLU A 135 -3.80 10.11 -5.18
C GLU A 135 -3.73 11.64 -5.23
N GLU A 136 -4.16 12.32 -4.16
CA GLU A 136 -4.22 13.79 -4.09
C GLU A 136 -2.87 14.45 -3.77
N VAL A 137 -2.00 13.74 -3.05
CA VAL A 137 -0.69 14.27 -2.62
C VAL A 137 0.46 13.78 -3.50
N ARG A 138 0.19 12.80 -4.35
CA ARG A 138 1.17 12.18 -5.21
C ARG A 138 1.61 13.11 -6.32
N GLN A 139 2.90 13.37 -6.36
CA GLN A 139 3.54 14.05 -7.48
C GLN A 139 4.07 13.03 -8.49
N GLU A 140 4.40 13.48 -9.71
CA GLU A 140 5.04 12.62 -10.70
C GLU A 140 6.36 12.07 -10.18
N SER A 141 6.70 10.82 -10.61
CA SER A 141 8.00 10.22 -10.29
C SER A 141 9.13 11.12 -10.82
N PRO A 142 10.22 11.30 -10.07
CA PRO A 142 10.60 10.59 -8.84
C PRO A 142 10.29 11.34 -7.53
N TRP A 143 9.40 12.32 -7.54
CA TRP A 143 9.12 13.19 -6.40
C TRP A 143 8.35 12.50 -5.28
N THR A 144 7.51 11.51 -5.61
CA THR A 144 6.86 10.64 -4.65
C THR A 144 7.18 9.21 -4.99
N MET A 145 7.65 8.44 -4.03
CA MET A 145 7.92 7.00 -4.17
C MET A 145 7.34 6.26 -2.97
N MET A 146 6.80 5.08 -3.21
CA MET A 146 6.20 4.22 -2.20
C MET A 146 6.81 2.82 -2.25
N PHE A 147 7.10 2.27 -1.09
CA PHE A 147 7.41 0.86 -0.94
C PHE A 147 6.55 0.27 0.17
N ALA A 148 5.40 -0.29 -0.21
CA ALA A 148 4.34 -0.70 0.70
C ALA A 148 3.83 0.49 1.56
N ASP A 149 4.15 0.53 2.84
CA ASP A 149 3.81 1.56 3.81
C ASP A 149 4.88 2.66 3.98
N ASP A 150 6.09 2.41 3.47
CA ASP A 150 7.14 3.42 3.42
C ASP A 150 6.91 4.41 2.27
N ILE A 151 6.86 5.69 2.57
CA ILE A 151 6.65 6.75 1.59
C ILE A 151 7.85 7.71 1.62
N VAL A 152 8.32 8.10 0.44
CA VAL A 152 9.33 9.15 0.28
C VAL A 152 8.73 10.27 -0.55
N ILE A 153 8.76 11.49 -0.03
CA ILE A 153 8.34 12.71 -0.72
C ILE A 153 9.57 13.60 -0.86
N CYS A 154 9.87 14.01 -2.09
CA CYS A 154 10.99 14.88 -2.42
C CYS A 154 10.48 16.19 -3.03
N SER A 155 11.22 17.29 -2.82
CA SER A 155 10.97 18.57 -3.48
C SER A 155 12.25 19.41 -3.53
N GLU A 156 12.23 20.46 -4.36
CA GLU A 156 13.30 21.47 -4.43
C GLU A 156 13.26 22.49 -3.28
N SER A 157 12.15 22.55 -2.52
CA SER A 157 12.04 23.43 -1.36
C SER A 157 11.45 22.71 -0.16
N ARG A 158 11.83 23.18 1.03
CA ARG A 158 11.32 22.65 2.31
C ARG A 158 9.83 22.95 2.46
N GLU A 159 9.41 24.15 2.12
CA GLU A 159 8.03 24.61 2.23
C GLU A 159 7.09 23.70 1.42
N GLN A 160 7.51 23.32 0.21
CA GLN A 160 6.73 22.44 -0.65
C GLN A 160 6.59 21.02 -0.06
N VAL A 161 7.65 20.51 0.59
CA VAL A 161 7.58 19.20 1.26
C VAL A 161 6.62 19.28 2.45
N GLU A 162 6.70 20.33 3.26
CA GLU A 162 5.81 20.56 4.41
C GLU A 162 4.35 20.68 3.95
N GLU A 163 4.06 21.43 2.89
CA GLU A 163 2.71 21.55 2.31
C GLU A 163 2.17 20.20 1.81
N ASN A 164 3.02 19.38 1.19
CA ASN A 164 2.62 18.06 0.70
C ASN A 164 2.36 17.06 1.85
N LEU A 165 2.96 17.26 3.02
CA LEU A 165 2.72 16.43 4.21
C LEU A 165 1.44 16.81 4.97
N GLU A 166 0.97 18.06 4.85
CA GLU A 166 -0.23 18.55 5.53
C GLU A 166 -1.53 18.20 4.77
N ARG A 167 -1.42 17.76 3.53
CA ARG A 167 -2.54 17.29 2.68
C ARG A 167 -2.86 15.83 2.95
#